data_fd7f518424f15c9f5e8261385d4d8058
#
_entry.id   fd7f518424f15c9f5e8261385d4d8058
#
_cell.length_a   1.000
_cell.length_b   1.000
_cell.length_c   1.000
_cell.angle_alpha   90.00
_cell.angle_beta   90.00
_cell.angle_gamma   90.00
#
_symmetry.space_group_name_H-M   'P 1'
#
loop_
_entity.id
_entity.type
_entity.pdbx_description
1 polymer ?
#
loop_
_entity_poly.entity_id
_entity_poly.type
_entity_poly.pdbx_seq_one_letter_code
_entity_poly.pdbx_strand_id
1 'polypeptide(L)'
;MEHMYLFREGMAIALSFLVLLAAGGVSSRDCLAPARYPWVATKTPYRLLVPGGLPPALNISAVAVWGLVRHGTRYPSREAIFKMGKQLEELKDRIIGAEDGLCSRGKERLKLWKIEADPSEQKLLHKEGEKELLGMGERWHARLPQLFDDYHESEFRFRATVKQRAIESGRFFASGLLGGEVQWEEPVLPHDPVIRSYKLCDKWKTTVKKNPASFEERRKFEVSEPVEAVRREMSEQLGLQPILTLEELDLLYVTCNFDLAWRSGPGAGPWCDLFTKEQLEVMEYREDLDYYWVDGPGYPVTSAQSCPLIKVYLVILHRISEAHNIHSRTFWKAFRAALEKVLFISPTLGLS
;
A
#
# COMPACT_ATOMS: atom_id res chain seq x y z
N MET A 1 27.36 -48.16 -52.31
CA MET A 1 28.73 -47.67 -52.48
C MET A 1 28.65 -46.16 -52.45
N GLU A 2 28.46 -45.69 -51.29
CA GLU A 2 28.45 -44.27 -50.90
C GLU A 2 28.89 -44.27 -49.45
N HIS A 3 29.87 -43.54 -49.13
CA HIS A 3 30.25 -42.99 -47.81
C HIS A 3 31.76 -42.79 -47.79
N MET A 4 32.13 -41.59 -48.14
CA MET A 4 33.38 -40.98 -47.60
C MET A 4 33.56 -39.56 -48.16
N TYR A 5 33.00 -38.60 -47.50
CA TYR A 5 33.43 -37.19 -47.55
C TYR A 5 32.62 -36.40 -46.53
N LEU A 6 33.13 -36.28 -45.35
CA LEU A 6 32.73 -35.22 -44.39
C LEU A 6 33.61 -35.32 -43.12
N PHE A 7 34.85 -34.95 -43.25
CA PHE A 7 35.73 -34.72 -42.10
C PHE A 7 36.86 -33.74 -42.46
N ARG A 8 36.54 -32.46 -42.68
CA ARG A 8 37.61 -31.44 -42.77
C ARG A 8 37.21 -30.00 -42.48
N GLU A 9 35.98 -29.68 -42.13
CA GLU A 9 35.57 -28.29 -41.85
C GLU A 9 35.14 -28.01 -40.43
N GLY A 10 35.18 -28.97 -39.52
CA GLY A 10 34.73 -28.82 -38.14
C GLY A 10 35.73 -28.20 -37.16
N MET A 11 37.00 -27.98 -37.53
CA MET A 11 38.00 -27.56 -36.57
C MET A 11 38.36 -26.07 -36.61
N ALA A 12 38.00 -25.37 -37.66
CA ALA A 12 38.27 -23.93 -37.75
C ALA A 12 37.20 -23.02 -37.11
N ILE A 13 35.98 -23.54 -36.94
CA ILE A 13 34.86 -22.81 -36.34
C ILE A 13 34.89 -22.90 -34.81
N ALA A 14 35.44 -23.97 -34.25
CA ALA A 14 35.52 -24.15 -32.80
C ALA A 14 36.56 -23.24 -32.12
N LEU A 15 37.61 -22.83 -32.82
CA LEU A 15 38.60 -21.89 -32.26
C LEU A 15 38.16 -20.42 -32.30
N SER A 16 37.26 -20.05 -33.22
CA SER A 16 36.75 -18.68 -33.29
C SER A 16 35.67 -18.41 -32.23
N PHE A 17 34.97 -19.45 -31.75
CA PHE A 17 34.02 -19.32 -30.66
C PHE A 17 34.67 -19.27 -29.28
N LEU A 18 35.84 -19.87 -29.09
CA LEU A 18 36.54 -19.83 -27.80
C LEU A 18 37.27 -18.50 -27.55
N VAL A 19 37.57 -17.72 -28.56
CA VAL A 19 38.22 -16.39 -28.42
C VAL A 19 37.16 -15.30 -28.16
N LEU A 20 35.91 -15.49 -28.58
CA LEU A 20 34.81 -14.56 -28.31
C LEU A 20 34.22 -14.72 -26.90
N LEU A 21 34.44 -15.85 -26.23
CA LEU A 21 33.99 -16.06 -24.84
C LEU A 21 34.97 -15.55 -23.77
N ALA A 22 36.19 -15.19 -24.16
CA ALA A 22 37.21 -14.66 -23.24
C ALA A 22 37.27 -13.11 -23.23
N ALA A 23 36.58 -12.42 -24.11
CA ALA A 23 36.56 -10.96 -24.17
C ALA A 23 35.27 -10.33 -23.62
N GLY A 24 34.37 -11.12 -23.05
CA GLY A 24 33.08 -10.67 -22.48
C GLY A 24 33.06 -10.50 -20.97
N GLY A 25 34.21 -10.46 -20.33
CA GLY A 25 34.29 -10.33 -18.89
C GLY A 25 34.47 -8.88 -18.39
N VAL A 26 33.89 -7.89 -19.01
CA VAL A 26 33.61 -6.62 -18.31
C VAL A 26 32.23 -6.78 -17.73
N SER A 27 32.19 -7.27 -16.50
CA SER A 27 31.07 -7.04 -15.63
C SER A 27 30.91 -5.53 -15.47
N SER A 28 30.22 -4.88 -16.43
CA SER A 28 29.48 -3.71 -16.07
C SER A 28 28.50 -4.22 -15.03
N ARG A 29 28.73 -3.97 -13.75
CA ARG A 29 27.69 -4.09 -12.74
C ARG A 29 26.60 -3.18 -13.23
N ASP A 30 25.63 -3.77 -13.95
CA ASP A 30 24.50 -3.04 -14.48
C ASP A 30 23.86 -2.31 -13.32
N CYS A 31 23.57 -1.04 -13.50
CA CYS A 31 22.68 -0.35 -12.59
C CYS A 31 21.49 -1.26 -12.38
N LEU A 32 21.18 -1.62 -11.14
CA LEU A 32 20.06 -2.46 -10.79
C LEU A 32 18.87 -2.00 -11.62
N ALA A 33 18.32 -2.90 -12.43
CA ALA A 33 17.16 -2.60 -13.22
C ALA A 33 16.03 -2.26 -12.25
N PRO A 34 15.30 -1.13 -12.44
CA PRO A 34 14.23 -0.76 -11.53
C PRO A 34 13.30 -1.94 -11.35
N ALA A 35 13.10 -2.38 -10.12
CA ALA A 35 12.11 -3.40 -9.84
C ALA A 35 10.76 -2.87 -10.34
N ARG A 36 10.20 -3.47 -11.39
CA ARG A 36 8.84 -3.17 -11.85
C ARG A 36 7.83 -3.87 -10.93
N TYR A 37 8.02 -3.68 -9.65
CA TYR A 37 7.19 -4.27 -8.62
C TYR A 37 6.43 -3.15 -7.91
N PRO A 38 5.12 -3.02 -8.18
CA PRO A 38 4.32 -1.93 -7.64
C PRO A 38 3.83 -2.17 -6.22
N TRP A 39 4.06 -3.37 -5.66
CA TRP A 39 3.50 -3.79 -4.40
C TRP A 39 4.42 -3.36 -3.24
N VAL A 40 3.92 -2.49 -2.39
CA VAL A 40 4.62 -1.98 -1.22
C VAL A 40 3.63 -1.87 -0.05
N ALA A 41 2.99 -2.99 0.23
CA ALA A 41 1.98 -3.13 1.27
C ALA A 41 0.94 -1.98 1.21
N THR A 42 0.66 -1.34 2.34
CA THR A 42 -0.37 -0.28 2.43
C THR A 42 -0.02 1.04 1.73
N LYS A 43 1.18 1.16 1.15
CA LYS A 43 1.64 2.35 0.42
C LYS A 43 1.63 2.15 -1.10
N THR A 44 1.20 0.97 -1.56
CA THR A 44 1.01 0.69 -2.99
C THR A 44 0.12 1.76 -3.63
N PRO A 45 0.61 2.50 -4.64
CA PRO A 45 -0.18 3.56 -5.25
C PRO A 45 -1.34 3.00 -6.06
N TYR A 46 -2.53 3.54 -5.84
CA TYR A 46 -3.74 3.10 -6.53
C TYR A 46 -3.62 3.13 -8.06
N ARG A 47 -2.95 4.15 -8.61
CA ARG A 47 -2.71 4.30 -10.05
C ARG A 47 -1.96 3.14 -10.71
N LEU A 48 -1.17 2.39 -9.93
CA LEU A 48 -0.41 1.23 -10.44
C LEU A 48 -1.24 -0.06 -10.46
N LEU A 49 -2.36 -0.10 -9.71
CA LEU A 49 -3.22 -1.27 -9.56
C LEU A 49 -4.41 -1.27 -10.51
N VAL A 50 -4.80 -0.09 -11.00
CA VAL A 50 -5.93 0.05 -11.89
C VAL A 50 -5.41 0.27 -13.31
N PRO A 51 -5.26 -0.78 -14.11
CA PRO A 51 -5.03 -0.62 -15.54
C PRO A 51 -6.24 0.13 -16.12
N GLY A 52 -5.97 1.16 -16.91
CA GLY A 52 -6.95 2.09 -17.42
C GLY A 52 -8.16 1.41 -18.07
N GLY A 53 -9.25 1.42 -17.37
CA GLY A 53 -10.53 0.90 -17.83
C GLY A 53 -11.36 0.37 -16.66
N LEU A 54 -12.60 0.83 -16.59
CA LEU A 54 -13.60 0.23 -15.72
C LEU A 54 -13.96 -1.14 -16.30
N PRO A 55 -14.17 -2.19 -15.46
CA PRO A 55 -14.73 -3.43 -15.95
C PRO A 55 -16.06 -3.15 -16.67
N PRO A 56 -16.43 -3.95 -17.69
CA PRO A 56 -17.66 -3.76 -18.43
C PRO A 56 -18.84 -3.63 -17.48
N ALA A 57 -19.76 -2.72 -17.81
CA ALA A 57 -20.98 -2.51 -17.03
C ALA A 57 -21.71 -3.86 -16.93
N LEU A 58 -21.99 -4.28 -15.71
CA LEU A 58 -22.90 -5.40 -15.47
C LEU A 58 -24.29 -4.95 -15.94
N ASN A 59 -25.07 -5.87 -16.53
CA ASN A 59 -26.45 -5.58 -16.96
C ASN A 59 -27.39 -5.53 -15.73
N ILE A 60 -27.04 -4.66 -14.78
CA ILE A 60 -27.78 -4.40 -13.53
C ILE A 60 -27.88 -2.90 -13.32
N SER A 61 -29.02 -2.42 -12.83
CA SER A 61 -29.20 -1.04 -12.42
C SER A 61 -28.80 -0.87 -10.96
N ALA A 62 -27.85 0.01 -10.71
CA ALA A 62 -27.53 0.44 -9.35
C ALA A 62 -28.61 1.39 -8.85
N VAL A 63 -29.16 1.13 -7.66
CA VAL A 63 -30.20 1.97 -7.01
C VAL A 63 -29.64 2.82 -5.88
N ALA A 64 -28.47 2.48 -5.36
CA ALA A 64 -27.77 3.23 -4.33
C ALA A 64 -26.29 2.81 -4.27
N VAL A 65 -25.48 3.62 -3.61
CA VAL A 65 -24.07 3.33 -3.34
C VAL A 65 -23.75 3.62 -1.88
N TRP A 66 -23.00 2.75 -1.26
CA TRP A 66 -22.35 2.98 0.04
C TRP A 66 -20.88 2.73 -0.11
N GLY A 67 -20.05 3.61 0.43
CA GLY A 67 -18.61 3.52 0.31
C GLY A 67 -17.89 3.81 1.63
N LEU A 68 -16.85 3.03 1.90
CA LEU A 68 -15.85 3.29 2.93
C LEU A 68 -14.52 3.51 2.26
N VAL A 69 -14.03 4.74 2.31
CA VAL A 69 -12.83 5.15 1.59
C VAL A 69 -11.73 5.49 2.58
N ARG A 70 -10.53 4.94 2.37
CA ARG A 70 -9.34 5.34 3.11
C ARG A 70 -8.82 6.67 2.56
N HIS A 71 -8.18 7.48 3.42
CA HIS A 71 -7.47 8.68 2.95
C HIS A 71 -6.42 8.33 1.87
N GLY A 72 -6.16 9.24 0.98
CA GLY A 72 -5.11 9.15 -0.04
C GLY A 72 -3.71 9.08 0.54
N THR A 73 -2.71 8.97 -0.32
CA THR A 73 -1.32 8.97 0.15
C THR A 73 -1.01 10.22 0.97
N ARG A 74 -0.15 10.08 1.97
CA ARG A 74 0.13 11.10 2.98
C ARG A 74 1.60 11.22 3.26
N TYR A 75 2.01 12.29 3.91
CA TYR A 75 3.35 12.42 4.47
C TYR A 75 3.63 11.40 5.59
N PRO A 76 4.90 11.05 5.84
CA PRO A 76 5.33 10.15 6.92
C PRO A 76 5.00 10.70 8.31
N SER A 77 5.33 9.94 9.34
CA SER A 77 5.38 10.48 10.70
C SER A 77 6.59 11.40 10.88
N ARG A 78 6.55 12.30 11.86
CA ARG A 78 7.69 13.16 12.21
C ARG A 78 8.97 12.34 12.44
N GLU A 79 8.86 11.23 13.12
CA GLU A 79 9.98 10.31 13.37
C GLU A 79 10.57 9.78 12.05
N ALA A 80 9.72 9.30 11.14
CA ALA A 80 10.17 8.80 9.84
C ALA A 80 10.80 9.91 8.99
N ILE A 81 10.24 11.13 8.99
CA ILE A 81 10.83 12.28 8.31
C ILE A 81 12.23 12.57 8.88
N PHE A 82 12.38 12.54 10.21
CA PHE A 82 13.68 12.74 10.85
C PHE A 82 14.70 11.67 10.48
N LYS A 83 14.28 10.38 10.51
CA LYS A 83 15.14 9.26 10.10
C LYS A 83 15.59 9.39 8.64
N MET A 84 14.66 9.73 7.74
CA MET A 84 14.97 9.96 6.32
C MET A 84 15.87 11.18 6.11
N GLY A 85 15.71 12.24 6.89
CA GLY A 85 16.54 13.45 6.77
C GLY A 85 17.91 13.36 7.43
N LYS A 86 18.15 12.38 8.30
CA LYS A 86 19.43 12.22 9.01
C LYS A 86 20.07 10.86 8.78
N GLN A 87 19.46 9.78 9.28
CA GLN A 87 20.08 8.46 9.23
C GLN A 87 20.21 7.96 7.78
N LEU A 88 19.23 8.29 6.92
CA LEU A 88 19.29 7.92 5.51
C LEU A 88 20.37 8.71 4.76
N GLU A 89 20.63 9.97 5.11
CA GLU A 89 21.74 10.75 4.53
C GLU A 89 23.09 10.12 4.88
N GLU A 90 23.29 9.71 6.14
CA GLU A 90 24.51 9.00 6.57
C GLU A 90 24.68 7.67 5.80
N LEU A 91 23.62 6.91 5.61
CA LEU A 91 23.63 5.66 4.83
C LEU A 91 23.88 5.93 3.34
N LYS A 92 23.28 6.99 2.78
CA LYS A 92 23.51 7.43 1.40
C LYS A 92 24.97 7.74 1.15
N ASP A 93 25.64 8.44 2.06
CA ASP A 93 27.08 8.75 1.94
C ASP A 93 27.93 7.48 1.95
N ARG A 94 27.59 6.48 2.77
CA ARG A 94 28.26 5.17 2.75
C ARG A 94 28.06 4.45 1.40
N ILE A 95 26.84 4.43 0.85
CA ILE A 95 26.53 3.80 -0.44
C ILE A 95 27.29 4.49 -1.59
N ILE A 96 27.31 5.81 -1.60
CA ILE A 96 27.99 6.61 -2.64
C ILE A 96 29.51 6.42 -2.55
N GLY A 97 30.06 6.36 -1.33
CA GLY A 97 31.48 6.19 -1.07
C GLY A 97 32.02 4.77 -1.33
N ALA A 98 31.18 3.75 -1.40
CA ALA A 98 31.60 2.37 -1.64
C ALA A 98 32.19 2.22 -3.06
N GLU A 99 33.42 1.70 -3.19
CA GLU A 99 34.11 1.56 -4.50
C GLU A 99 33.43 0.49 -5.37
N ASP A 100 33.14 -0.67 -4.79
CA ASP A 100 32.61 -1.85 -5.46
C ASP A 100 31.09 -1.99 -5.40
N GLY A 101 30.38 -0.91 -5.12
CA GLY A 101 28.93 -0.92 -4.93
C GLY A 101 28.14 -0.51 -6.18
N LEU A 102 27.22 0.38 -5.97
CA LEU A 102 26.28 0.90 -6.96
C LEU A 102 27.00 1.54 -8.15
N CYS A 103 26.48 1.35 -9.36
CA CYS A 103 27.01 2.00 -10.56
C CYS A 103 26.95 3.53 -10.48
N SER A 104 27.76 4.24 -11.30
CA SER A 104 27.85 5.70 -11.31
C SER A 104 26.51 6.38 -11.49
N ARG A 105 25.64 5.89 -12.40
CA ARG A 105 24.31 6.43 -12.63
C ARG A 105 23.40 6.28 -11.39
N GLY A 106 23.47 5.14 -10.70
CA GLY A 106 22.73 4.93 -9.45
C GLY A 106 23.19 5.87 -8.35
N LYS A 107 24.52 6.04 -8.20
CA LYS A 107 25.11 6.99 -7.25
C LYS A 107 24.68 8.43 -7.53
N GLU A 108 24.66 8.87 -8.79
CA GLU A 108 24.19 10.21 -9.16
C GLU A 108 22.71 10.41 -8.85
N ARG A 109 21.86 9.42 -9.09
CA ARG A 109 20.43 9.50 -8.73
C ARG A 109 20.23 9.62 -7.22
N LEU A 110 21.00 8.90 -6.41
CA LEU A 110 20.97 9.02 -4.95
C LEU A 110 21.46 10.40 -4.48
N LYS A 111 22.55 10.95 -5.08
CA LYS A 111 23.04 12.30 -4.74
C LYS A 111 22.00 13.38 -4.97
N LEU A 112 21.21 13.26 -6.04
CA LEU A 112 20.15 14.21 -6.39
C LEU A 112 18.90 14.08 -5.53
N TRP A 113 18.74 12.93 -4.87
CA TRP A 113 17.56 12.69 -4.03
C TRP A 113 17.60 13.52 -2.76
N LYS A 114 16.46 14.11 -2.45
CA LYS A 114 16.19 14.80 -1.18
C LYS A 114 14.80 14.41 -0.70
N ILE A 115 14.63 14.40 0.62
CA ILE A 115 13.30 14.20 1.19
C ILE A 115 12.43 15.44 0.89
N GLU A 116 11.26 15.18 0.30
CA GLU A 116 10.26 16.21 -0.01
C GLU A 116 9.20 16.28 1.10
N ALA A 117 9.62 16.38 2.35
CA ALA A 117 8.73 16.44 3.50
C ALA A 117 9.32 17.26 4.63
N ASP A 118 8.54 18.22 5.14
CA ASP A 118 8.85 18.96 6.36
C ASP A 118 8.21 18.27 7.58
N PRO A 119 8.86 18.27 8.76
CA PRO A 119 8.29 17.73 10.00
C PRO A 119 6.93 18.33 10.41
N SER A 120 6.60 19.55 9.98
CA SER A 120 5.29 20.18 10.19
C SER A 120 4.17 19.53 9.37
N GLU A 121 4.52 18.93 8.21
CA GLU A 121 3.60 18.25 7.32
C GLU A 121 3.29 16.82 7.76
N GLN A 122 3.81 16.36 8.89
CA GLN A 122 3.63 14.99 9.37
C GLN A 122 2.18 14.50 9.25
N LYS A 123 1.99 13.39 8.56
CA LYS A 123 0.69 12.72 8.41
C LYS A 123 -0.41 13.57 7.74
N LEU A 124 -0.10 14.72 7.16
CA LEU A 124 -1.02 15.46 6.29
C LEU A 124 -1.19 14.72 4.95
N LEU A 125 -2.28 15.00 4.25
CA LEU A 125 -2.51 14.50 2.90
C LEU A 125 -1.45 15.06 1.97
N HIS A 126 -0.87 14.21 1.14
CA HIS A 126 0.08 14.61 0.10
C HIS A 126 -0.66 14.97 -1.19
N LYS A 127 -0.07 15.81 -2.07
CA LYS A 127 -0.64 16.21 -3.35
C LYS A 127 -1.03 15.02 -4.26
N GLU A 128 -0.27 13.93 -4.23
CA GLU A 128 -0.67 12.71 -4.95
C GLU A 128 -1.90 12.06 -4.34
N GLY A 129 -2.08 12.15 -3.02
CA GLY A 129 -3.29 11.68 -2.34
C GLY A 129 -4.54 12.50 -2.74
N GLU A 130 -4.39 13.80 -2.98
CA GLU A 130 -5.45 14.65 -3.54
C GLU A 130 -5.89 14.13 -4.91
N LYS A 131 -4.92 13.89 -5.82
CA LYS A 131 -5.17 13.35 -7.17
C LYS A 131 -5.79 11.94 -7.13
N GLU A 132 -5.33 11.09 -6.20
CA GLU A 132 -5.89 9.75 -6.01
C GLU A 132 -7.39 9.80 -5.71
N LEU A 133 -7.79 10.67 -4.79
CA LEU A 133 -9.19 10.77 -4.36
C LEU A 133 -10.06 11.50 -5.37
N LEU A 134 -9.56 12.56 -6.01
CA LEU A 134 -10.25 13.24 -7.10
C LEU A 134 -10.55 12.23 -8.23
N GLY A 135 -9.53 11.56 -8.75
CA GLY A 135 -9.69 10.58 -9.82
C GLY A 135 -10.52 9.35 -9.40
N MET A 136 -10.56 9.00 -8.11
CA MET A 136 -11.46 7.97 -7.62
C MET A 136 -12.93 8.43 -7.72
N GLY A 137 -13.24 9.65 -7.31
CA GLY A 137 -14.56 10.25 -7.45
C GLY A 137 -15.02 10.29 -8.91
N GLU A 138 -14.17 10.79 -9.81
CA GLU A 138 -14.43 10.82 -11.25
C GLU A 138 -14.76 9.43 -11.83
N ARG A 139 -14.00 8.39 -11.43
CA ARG A 139 -14.28 7.01 -11.88
C ARG A 139 -15.58 6.47 -11.33
N TRP A 140 -15.96 6.81 -10.11
CA TRP A 140 -17.24 6.39 -9.55
C TRP A 140 -18.40 7.07 -10.29
N HIS A 141 -18.29 8.36 -10.57
CA HIS A 141 -19.27 9.11 -11.37
C HIS A 141 -19.42 8.47 -12.77
N ALA A 142 -18.30 8.29 -13.48
CA ALA A 142 -18.31 7.70 -14.83
C ALA A 142 -18.90 6.27 -14.87
N ARG A 143 -18.79 5.53 -13.77
CA ARG A 143 -19.35 4.17 -13.67
C ARG A 143 -20.83 4.11 -13.33
N LEU A 144 -21.32 5.06 -12.57
CA LEU A 144 -22.68 5.10 -12.03
C LEU A 144 -23.32 6.49 -12.23
N PRO A 145 -23.31 7.05 -13.47
CA PRO A 145 -23.78 8.41 -13.70
C PRO A 145 -25.24 8.61 -13.25
N GLN A 146 -26.07 7.58 -13.40
CA GLN A 146 -27.47 7.63 -13.00
C GLN A 146 -27.70 7.85 -11.50
N LEU A 147 -26.69 7.71 -10.66
CA LEU A 147 -26.76 8.00 -9.23
C LEU A 147 -26.22 9.39 -8.86
N PHE A 148 -25.52 10.07 -9.78
CA PHE A 148 -24.78 11.27 -9.46
C PHE A 148 -25.10 12.48 -10.37
N ASP A 149 -25.66 12.26 -11.58
CA ASP A 149 -25.97 13.35 -12.52
C ASP A 149 -27.01 14.33 -11.95
N ASP A 150 -28.03 13.82 -11.23
CA ASP A 150 -29.07 14.60 -10.58
C ASP A 150 -28.82 14.68 -9.06
N TYR A 151 -27.69 15.26 -8.67
CA TYR A 151 -27.32 15.36 -7.26
C TYR A 151 -28.30 16.24 -6.47
N HIS A 152 -28.94 15.64 -5.46
CA HIS A 152 -29.69 16.34 -4.44
C HIS A 152 -29.07 16.11 -3.05
N GLU A 153 -28.71 17.19 -2.37
CA GLU A 153 -28.00 17.15 -1.08
C GLU A 153 -28.71 16.26 -0.04
N SER A 154 -30.05 16.24 -0.03
CA SER A 154 -30.86 15.44 0.90
C SER A 154 -30.67 13.90 0.72
N GLU A 155 -30.20 13.46 -0.43
CA GLU A 155 -30.04 12.04 -0.76
C GLU A 155 -28.66 11.48 -0.43
N PHE A 156 -27.72 12.37 -0.14
CA PHE A 156 -26.32 11.99 0.11
C PHE A 156 -25.89 12.33 1.53
N ARG A 157 -25.02 11.49 2.08
CA ARG A 157 -24.38 11.71 3.36
C ARG A 157 -22.89 11.50 3.25
N PHE A 158 -22.13 12.55 3.54
CA PHE A 158 -20.67 12.52 3.56
C PHE A 158 -20.19 12.66 5.00
N ARG A 159 -19.37 11.72 5.44
CA ARG A 159 -18.84 11.69 6.80
C ARG A 159 -17.34 11.44 6.78
N ALA A 160 -16.58 12.23 7.50
CA ALA A 160 -15.14 12.08 7.66
C ALA A 160 -14.74 12.07 9.13
N THR A 161 -13.57 11.50 9.42
CA THR A 161 -12.96 11.66 10.75
C THR A 161 -12.32 13.05 10.86
N VAL A 162 -12.06 13.50 12.09
CA VAL A 162 -11.47 14.83 12.40
C VAL A 162 -10.00 15.01 11.93
N LYS A 163 -9.44 14.07 11.21
CA LYS A 163 -8.05 14.19 10.73
C LYS A 163 -8.01 14.93 9.40
N GLN A 164 -7.12 15.93 9.29
CA GLN A 164 -6.95 16.74 8.09
C GLN A 164 -6.92 15.86 6.83
N ARG A 165 -6.06 14.85 6.77
CA ARG A 165 -5.98 13.96 5.61
C ARG A 165 -7.27 13.22 5.26
N ALA A 166 -8.14 12.95 6.24
CA ALA A 166 -9.42 12.30 5.96
C ALA A 166 -10.45 13.30 5.44
N ILE A 167 -10.47 14.51 6.00
CA ILE A 167 -11.34 15.60 5.57
C ILE A 167 -10.97 16.00 4.14
N GLU A 168 -9.69 16.29 3.88
CA GLU A 168 -9.24 16.69 2.54
C GLU A 168 -9.44 15.58 1.51
N SER A 169 -9.15 14.31 1.87
CA SER A 169 -9.43 13.18 0.98
C SER A 169 -10.91 13.11 0.61
N GLY A 170 -11.79 13.33 1.58
CA GLY A 170 -13.23 13.38 1.33
C GLY A 170 -13.62 14.52 0.41
N ARG A 171 -13.06 15.71 0.59
CA ARG A 171 -13.31 16.88 -0.28
C ARG A 171 -12.91 16.62 -1.72
N PHE A 172 -11.70 16.11 -1.94
CA PHE A 172 -11.22 15.79 -3.29
C PHE A 172 -12.07 14.67 -3.92
N PHE A 173 -12.43 13.64 -3.15
CA PHE A 173 -13.33 12.60 -3.63
C PHE A 173 -14.70 13.14 -4.03
N ALA A 174 -15.32 13.96 -3.20
CA ALA A 174 -16.63 14.57 -3.48
C ALA A 174 -16.55 15.52 -4.69
N SER A 175 -15.49 16.29 -4.82
CA SER A 175 -15.25 17.16 -5.99
C SER A 175 -15.16 16.34 -7.28
N GLY A 176 -14.43 15.22 -7.28
CA GLY A 176 -14.39 14.32 -8.44
C GLY A 176 -15.70 13.58 -8.71
N LEU A 177 -16.47 13.29 -7.66
CA LEU A 177 -17.72 12.56 -7.76
C LEU A 177 -18.88 13.45 -8.27
N LEU A 178 -18.97 14.69 -7.80
CA LEU A 178 -20.14 15.57 -7.99
C LEU A 178 -19.76 16.92 -8.64
N GLY A 179 -18.49 17.14 -8.97
CA GLY A 179 -18.04 18.37 -9.61
C GLY A 179 -17.99 19.61 -8.71
N GLY A 180 -18.24 19.47 -7.40
CA GLY A 180 -18.32 20.62 -6.49
C GLY A 180 -18.21 20.27 -5.01
N GLU A 181 -18.49 21.26 -4.17
CA GLU A 181 -18.57 21.08 -2.71
C GLU A 181 -19.87 20.37 -2.32
N VAL A 182 -19.80 19.63 -1.23
CA VAL A 182 -20.94 18.91 -0.65
C VAL A 182 -21.11 19.25 0.82
N GLN A 183 -22.30 19.00 1.34
CA GLN A 183 -22.54 19.12 2.77
C GLN A 183 -21.95 17.90 3.52
N TRP A 184 -21.21 18.19 4.59
CA TRP A 184 -20.60 17.19 5.45
C TRP A 184 -21.38 17.05 6.74
N GLU A 185 -21.52 15.80 7.21
CA GLU A 185 -21.95 15.58 8.60
C GLU A 185 -20.89 16.15 9.55
N GLU A 186 -21.34 16.77 10.65
CA GLU A 186 -20.45 17.28 11.69
C GLU A 186 -19.58 16.17 12.26
N PRO A 187 -18.25 16.37 12.33
CA PRO A 187 -17.33 15.36 12.86
C PRO A 187 -17.61 15.06 14.33
N VAL A 188 -17.71 13.79 14.67
CA VAL A 188 -17.90 13.35 16.07
C VAL A 188 -16.56 13.39 16.83
N LEU A 189 -16.53 14.18 17.90
CA LEU A 189 -15.36 14.40 18.75
C LEU A 189 -15.46 13.62 20.08
N PRO A 190 -14.33 13.21 20.68
CA PRO A 190 -12.97 13.22 20.13
C PRO A 190 -12.72 12.05 19.19
N HIS A 191 -13.56 11.04 19.21
CA HIS A 191 -13.49 9.83 18.41
C HIS A 191 -14.87 9.39 17.95
N ASP A 192 -15.03 9.30 16.64
CA ASP A 192 -16.24 8.79 16.04
C ASP A 192 -16.46 7.31 16.41
N PRO A 193 -17.59 6.94 17.05
CA PRO A 193 -17.83 5.57 17.50
C PRO A 193 -18.09 4.58 16.36
N VAL A 194 -18.38 5.08 15.15
CA VAL A 194 -18.63 4.24 13.97
C VAL A 194 -17.35 4.03 13.17
N ILE A 195 -16.77 5.12 12.64
CA ILE A 195 -15.59 5.02 11.75
C ILE A 195 -14.25 5.06 12.49
N ARG A 196 -14.25 5.27 13.80
CA ARG A 196 -13.07 5.19 14.69
C ARG A 196 -13.31 4.38 15.96
N SER A 197 -14.21 3.41 15.90
CA SER A 197 -14.55 2.50 17.01
C SER A 197 -13.35 1.87 17.70
N TYR A 198 -12.28 1.56 16.93
CA TYR A 198 -11.03 1.03 17.48
C TYR A 198 -10.36 1.95 18.51
N LYS A 199 -10.62 3.27 18.47
CA LYS A 199 -10.12 4.23 19.47
C LYS A 199 -10.86 4.12 20.80
N LEU A 200 -12.04 3.52 20.79
CA LEU A 200 -12.90 3.31 21.97
C LEU A 200 -12.83 1.86 22.48
N CYS A 201 -12.16 0.95 21.78
CA CYS A 201 -12.03 -0.45 22.17
C CYS A 201 -10.79 -0.67 23.05
N ASP A 202 -10.95 -0.54 24.37
CA ASP A 202 -9.84 -0.74 25.33
C ASP A 202 -9.34 -2.17 25.34
N LYS A 203 -10.23 -3.16 25.13
CA LYS A 203 -9.85 -4.55 25.00
C LYS A 203 -8.84 -4.74 23.86
N TRP A 204 -9.11 -4.23 22.67
CA TRP A 204 -8.16 -4.30 21.54
C TRP A 204 -6.85 -3.56 21.85
N LYS A 205 -6.93 -2.36 22.45
CA LYS A 205 -5.73 -1.58 22.78
C LYS A 205 -4.79 -2.34 23.72
N THR A 206 -5.35 -3.05 24.71
CA THR A 206 -4.56 -3.74 25.74
C THR A 206 -4.14 -5.13 25.30
N THR A 207 -5.06 -5.92 24.72
CA THR A 207 -4.80 -7.34 24.42
C THR A 207 -4.15 -7.56 23.06
N VAL A 208 -4.20 -6.57 22.15
CA VAL A 208 -3.61 -6.67 20.82
C VAL A 208 -2.57 -5.58 20.59
N LYS A 209 -3.00 -4.31 20.50
CA LYS A 209 -2.13 -3.23 20.03
C LYS A 209 -0.90 -2.99 20.92
N LYS A 210 -1.03 -3.13 22.24
CA LYS A 210 0.06 -2.95 23.19
C LYS A 210 0.65 -4.27 23.69
N ASN A 211 0.15 -5.40 23.18
CA ASN A 211 0.62 -6.71 23.58
C ASN A 211 1.84 -7.12 22.75
N PRO A 212 3.01 -7.36 23.37
CA PRO A 212 4.20 -7.82 22.65
C PRO A 212 3.99 -9.11 21.85
N ALA A 213 3.08 -10.00 22.30
CA ALA A 213 2.78 -11.24 21.59
C ALA A 213 2.18 -11.00 20.18
N SER A 214 1.53 -9.87 19.96
CA SER A 214 0.97 -9.52 18.64
C SER A 214 2.04 -9.26 17.58
N PHE A 215 3.28 -9.05 17.99
CA PHE A 215 4.43 -8.80 17.10
C PHE A 215 5.39 -9.99 17.05
N GLU A 216 5.01 -11.13 17.64
CA GLU A 216 5.90 -12.29 17.77
C GLU A 216 6.26 -12.90 16.40
N GLU A 217 5.28 -13.06 15.52
CA GLU A 217 5.52 -13.65 14.20
C GLU A 217 6.39 -12.73 13.33
N ARG A 218 6.22 -11.41 13.44
CA ARG A 218 7.11 -10.46 12.80
C ARG A 218 8.55 -10.60 13.34
N ARG A 219 8.74 -10.65 14.66
CA ARG A 219 10.08 -10.79 15.26
C ARG A 219 10.75 -12.09 14.85
N LYS A 220 10.01 -13.20 14.78
CA LYS A 220 10.53 -14.47 14.27
C LYS A 220 10.97 -14.37 12.82
N PHE A 221 10.16 -13.70 11.99
CA PHE A 221 10.49 -13.50 10.59
C PHE A 221 11.70 -12.58 10.40
N GLU A 222 11.85 -11.54 11.21
CA GLU A 222 12.96 -10.58 11.17
C GLU A 222 14.34 -11.22 11.38
N VAL A 223 14.40 -12.36 12.08
CA VAL A 223 15.65 -13.13 12.30
C VAL A 223 15.72 -14.40 11.43
N SER A 224 14.81 -14.55 10.48
CA SER A 224 14.77 -15.70 9.58
C SER A 224 15.68 -15.55 8.38
N GLU A 225 16.05 -16.67 7.75
CA GLU A 225 16.95 -16.68 6.59
C GLU A 225 16.51 -15.75 5.43
N PRO A 226 15.22 -15.64 5.04
CA PRO A 226 14.83 -14.70 3.99
C PRO A 226 15.23 -13.25 4.27
N VAL A 227 15.06 -12.76 5.50
CA VAL A 227 15.42 -11.37 5.86
C VAL A 227 16.92 -11.21 5.94
N GLU A 228 17.64 -12.19 6.53
CA GLU A 228 19.10 -12.19 6.60
C GLU A 228 19.73 -12.28 5.20
N ALA A 229 19.14 -13.05 4.28
CA ALA A 229 19.55 -13.09 2.88
C ALA A 229 19.43 -11.72 2.22
N VAL A 230 18.29 -11.05 2.36
CA VAL A 230 18.10 -9.68 1.82
C VAL A 230 19.17 -8.72 2.37
N ARG A 231 19.46 -8.77 3.67
CA ARG A 231 20.49 -7.93 4.29
C ARG A 231 21.88 -8.16 3.69
N ARG A 232 22.29 -9.43 3.54
CA ARG A 232 23.58 -9.79 2.97
C ARG A 232 23.69 -9.40 1.50
N GLU A 233 22.71 -9.83 0.70
CA GLU A 233 22.70 -9.59 -0.75
C GLU A 233 22.69 -8.10 -1.08
N MET A 234 21.83 -7.32 -0.42
CA MET A 234 21.78 -5.87 -0.62
C MET A 234 23.07 -5.20 -0.17
N SER A 235 23.67 -5.62 0.96
CA SER A 235 24.95 -5.06 1.40
C SER A 235 26.08 -5.35 0.41
N GLU A 236 26.10 -6.56 -0.16
CA GLU A 236 27.03 -6.93 -1.21
C GLU A 236 26.80 -6.10 -2.48
N GLN A 237 25.56 -5.97 -2.94
CA GLN A 237 25.18 -5.15 -4.08
C GLN A 237 25.61 -3.68 -3.94
N LEU A 238 25.55 -3.16 -2.73
CA LEU A 238 25.87 -1.78 -2.40
C LEU A 238 27.33 -1.57 -1.98
N GLY A 239 28.13 -2.64 -1.88
CA GLY A 239 29.52 -2.60 -1.45
C GLY A 239 29.71 -2.16 0.01
N LEU A 240 28.75 -2.48 0.88
CA LEU A 240 28.72 -1.98 2.26
C LEU A 240 29.44 -2.93 3.23
N GLN A 241 30.36 -2.34 4.00
CA GLN A 241 30.96 -2.93 5.19
C GLN A 241 30.98 -1.90 6.32
N PRO A 242 30.45 -2.20 7.49
CA PRO A 242 29.72 -3.42 7.85
C PRO A 242 28.41 -3.56 7.06
N ILE A 243 27.85 -4.79 7.04
CA ILE A 243 26.56 -5.05 6.36
C ILE A 243 25.43 -4.23 7.00
N LEU A 244 24.38 -4.00 6.22
CA LEU A 244 23.18 -3.29 6.68
C LEU A 244 22.61 -3.89 7.95
N THR A 245 22.25 -3.06 8.89
CA THR A 245 21.38 -3.45 10.00
C THR A 245 19.94 -3.65 9.52
N LEU A 246 19.12 -4.34 10.30
CA LEU A 246 17.69 -4.46 9.98
C LEU A 246 17.00 -3.09 9.97
N GLU A 247 17.41 -2.17 10.85
CA GLU A 247 16.87 -0.82 10.91
C GLU A 247 17.22 0.01 9.66
N GLU A 248 18.44 -0.11 9.15
CA GLU A 248 18.85 0.52 7.89
C GLU A 248 18.10 -0.06 6.69
N LEU A 249 17.95 -1.39 6.62
CA LEU A 249 17.16 -2.05 5.58
C LEU A 249 15.69 -1.59 5.61
N ASP A 250 15.08 -1.51 6.81
CA ASP A 250 13.71 -0.99 6.98
C ASP A 250 13.60 0.46 6.53
N LEU A 251 14.58 1.29 6.84
CA LEU A 251 14.62 2.70 6.43
C LEU A 251 14.69 2.83 4.89
N LEU A 252 15.50 2.02 4.21
CA LEU A 252 15.55 1.95 2.74
C LEU A 252 14.19 1.54 2.17
N TYR A 253 13.58 0.49 2.71
CA TYR A 253 12.27 0.00 2.27
C TYR A 253 11.16 1.03 2.48
N VAL A 254 11.08 1.63 3.66
CA VAL A 254 10.07 2.67 3.96
C VAL A 254 10.25 3.90 3.07
N THR A 255 11.49 4.28 2.77
CA THR A 255 11.76 5.41 1.87
C THR A 255 11.38 5.08 0.42
N CYS A 256 11.71 3.88 -0.07
CA CYS A 256 11.22 3.39 -1.36
C CYS A 256 9.69 3.48 -1.45
N ASN A 257 8.98 3.02 -0.42
CA ASN A 257 7.52 3.03 -0.40
C ASN A 257 6.93 4.45 -0.50
N PHE A 258 7.53 5.43 0.16
CA PHE A 258 7.09 6.82 0.05
C PHE A 258 7.47 7.43 -1.29
N ASP A 259 8.68 7.18 -1.79
CA ASP A 259 9.11 7.64 -3.11
C ASP A 259 8.15 7.12 -4.19
N LEU A 260 7.79 5.83 -4.15
CA LEU A 260 6.84 5.22 -5.08
C LEU A 260 5.45 5.84 -4.97
N ALA A 261 4.97 6.11 -3.75
CA ALA A 261 3.66 6.69 -3.51
C ALA A 261 3.55 8.14 -4.02
N TRP A 262 4.63 8.92 -3.92
CA TRP A 262 4.59 10.37 -4.24
C TRP A 262 4.90 10.69 -5.70
N ARG A 263 5.57 9.81 -6.44
CA ARG A 263 5.97 10.09 -7.82
C ARG A 263 4.90 9.70 -8.83
N SER A 264 4.46 10.66 -9.63
CA SER A 264 3.44 10.45 -10.68
C SER A 264 4.01 9.89 -11.99
N GLY A 265 5.33 9.79 -12.14
CA GLY A 265 6.01 9.39 -13.37
C GLY A 265 6.36 7.90 -13.45
N PRO A 266 6.84 7.44 -14.61
CA PRO A 266 7.38 6.10 -14.76
C PRO A 266 8.66 5.95 -13.92
N GLY A 267 8.71 4.89 -13.15
CA GLY A 267 9.84 4.55 -12.28
C GLY A 267 9.63 4.96 -10.83
N ALA A 268 9.99 4.05 -9.96
CA ALA A 268 10.13 4.33 -8.55
C ALA A 268 11.31 5.30 -8.30
N GLY A 269 11.37 5.92 -7.14
CA GLY A 269 12.52 6.74 -6.74
C GLY A 269 13.82 5.92 -6.67
N PRO A 270 14.99 6.58 -6.54
CA PRO A 270 16.28 5.90 -6.54
C PRO A 270 16.43 4.87 -5.44
N TRP A 271 15.70 4.99 -4.35
CA TRP A 271 15.71 4.03 -3.26
C TRP A 271 15.02 2.71 -3.61
N CYS A 272 13.98 2.74 -4.43
CA CYS A 272 13.33 1.53 -4.92
C CYS A 272 14.20 0.77 -5.93
N ASP A 273 15.04 1.48 -6.70
CA ASP A 273 15.94 0.86 -7.65
C ASP A 273 17.04 0.00 -6.98
N LEU A 274 17.22 0.14 -5.67
CA LEU A 274 18.16 -0.68 -4.89
C LEU A 274 17.64 -2.08 -4.62
N PHE A 275 16.33 -2.30 -4.73
CA PHE A 275 15.69 -3.58 -4.42
C PHE A 275 15.42 -4.41 -5.67
N THR A 276 15.61 -5.71 -5.56
CA THR A 276 14.99 -6.66 -6.49
C THR A 276 13.52 -6.87 -6.12
N LYS A 277 12.76 -7.50 -7.03
CA LYS A 277 11.37 -7.86 -6.76
C LYS A 277 11.26 -8.78 -5.54
N GLU A 278 12.10 -9.79 -5.48
CA GLU A 278 12.12 -10.80 -4.42
C GLU A 278 12.43 -10.17 -3.06
N GLN A 279 13.36 -9.22 -3.01
CA GLN A 279 13.69 -8.48 -1.81
C GLN A 279 12.52 -7.60 -1.34
N LEU A 280 11.79 -6.95 -2.27
CA LEU A 280 10.57 -6.20 -1.93
C LEU A 280 9.46 -7.11 -1.40
N GLU A 281 9.27 -8.31 -1.97
CA GLU A 281 8.30 -9.30 -1.49
C GLU A 281 8.59 -9.76 -0.05
N VAL A 282 9.87 -9.98 0.28
CA VAL A 282 10.28 -10.32 1.65
C VAL A 282 9.96 -9.18 2.63
N MET A 283 10.26 -7.94 2.24
CA MET A 283 10.02 -6.78 3.10
C MET A 283 8.53 -6.44 3.20
N GLU A 284 7.75 -6.66 2.15
CA GLU A 284 6.29 -6.53 2.15
C GLU A 284 5.66 -7.53 3.11
N TYR A 285 6.04 -8.82 3.03
CA TYR A 285 5.54 -9.85 3.93
C TYR A 285 5.85 -9.54 5.40
N ARG A 286 7.03 -8.98 5.69
CA ARG A 286 7.38 -8.53 7.04
C ARG A 286 6.41 -7.44 7.54
N GLU A 287 6.00 -6.49 6.71
CA GLU A 287 5.00 -5.46 7.06
C GLU A 287 3.60 -6.08 7.20
N ASP A 288 3.24 -7.03 6.34
CA ASP A 288 1.95 -7.71 6.35
C ASP A 288 1.70 -8.52 7.62
N LEU A 289 2.74 -9.07 8.25
CA LEU A 289 2.61 -9.75 9.54
C LEU A 289 2.06 -8.81 10.63
N ASP A 290 2.49 -7.53 10.66
CA ASP A 290 1.91 -6.54 11.58
C ASP A 290 0.44 -6.27 11.26
N TYR A 291 0.11 -6.10 9.96
CA TYR A 291 -1.28 -5.88 9.55
C TYR A 291 -2.17 -7.07 9.87
N TYR A 292 -1.71 -8.28 9.63
CA TYR A 292 -2.49 -9.48 9.94
C TYR A 292 -2.79 -9.60 11.45
N TRP A 293 -1.75 -9.48 12.28
CA TRP A 293 -1.88 -9.72 13.72
C TRP A 293 -2.43 -8.53 14.50
N VAL A 294 -2.13 -7.29 14.12
CA VAL A 294 -2.55 -6.10 14.87
C VAL A 294 -3.84 -5.50 14.34
N ASP A 295 -3.92 -5.30 13.03
CA ASP A 295 -5.04 -4.59 12.38
C ASP A 295 -5.98 -5.52 11.60
N GLY A 296 -5.58 -6.78 11.40
CA GLY A 296 -6.27 -7.79 10.61
C GLY A 296 -6.93 -8.90 11.45
N PRO A 297 -7.18 -10.07 10.85
CA PRO A 297 -7.96 -11.15 11.46
C PRO A 297 -7.21 -12.00 12.50
N GLY A 298 -5.95 -11.72 12.78
CA GLY A 298 -5.11 -12.49 13.71
C GLY A 298 -5.71 -12.65 15.11
N TYR A 299 -6.52 -11.67 15.54
CA TYR A 299 -7.28 -11.76 16.78
C TYR A 299 -8.77 -11.43 16.56
N PRO A 300 -9.70 -12.23 17.12
CA PRO A 300 -11.15 -12.00 16.95
C PRO A 300 -11.61 -10.61 17.39
N VAL A 301 -10.98 -10.02 18.42
CA VAL A 301 -11.33 -8.68 18.91
C VAL A 301 -11.04 -7.59 17.86
N THR A 302 -10.07 -7.80 16.98
CA THR A 302 -9.76 -6.84 15.91
C THR A 302 -10.90 -6.76 14.90
N SER A 303 -11.48 -7.89 14.51
CA SER A 303 -12.66 -7.90 13.65
C SER A 303 -13.91 -7.37 14.38
N ALA A 304 -14.10 -7.74 15.65
CA ALA A 304 -15.25 -7.33 16.44
C ALA A 304 -15.35 -5.82 16.66
N GLN A 305 -14.24 -5.09 16.72
CA GLN A 305 -14.25 -3.63 16.86
C GLN A 305 -14.85 -2.90 15.65
N SER A 306 -15.01 -3.57 14.49
CA SER A 306 -15.67 -3.02 13.30
C SER A 306 -17.20 -3.17 13.33
N CYS A 307 -17.77 -3.87 14.32
CA CYS A 307 -19.21 -4.08 14.45
C CYS A 307 -20.07 -2.80 14.37
N PRO A 308 -19.69 -1.66 14.98
CA PRO A 308 -20.47 -0.44 14.85
C PRO A 308 -20.65 0.01 13.40
N LEU A 309 -19.60 -0.06 12.61
CA LEU A 309 -19.64 0.28 11.17
C LEU A 309 -20.51 -0.70 10.38
N ILE A 310 -20.35 -2.00 10.63
CA ILE A 310 -21.14 -3.04 9.96
C ILE A 310 -22.64 -2.89 10.31
N LYS A 311 -22.98 -2.55 11.56
CA LYS A 311 -24.38 -2.28 11.94
C LYS A 311 -24.98 -1.12 11.13
N VAL A 312 -24.25 -0.01 11.01
CA VAL A 312 -24.70 1.14 10.20
C VAL A 312 -24.89 0.74 8.74
N TYR A 313 -23.93 0.03 8.16
CA TYR A 313 -24.05 -0.48 6.80
C TYR A 313 -25.30 -1.34 6.60
N LEU A 314 -25.54 -2.30 7.49
CA LEU A 314 -26.69 -3.20 7.42
C LEU A 314 -28.02 -2.44 7.55
N VAL A 315 -28.11 -1.43 8.42
CA VAL A 315 -29.31 -0.57 8.56
C VAL A 315 -29.56 0.21 7.26
N ILE A 316 -28.51 0.74 6.63
CA ILE A 316 -28.64 1.46 5.36
C ILE A 316 -29.14 0.51 4.27
N LEU A 317 -28.53 -0.68 4.13
CA LEU A 317 -28.97 -1.68 3.16
C LEU A 317 -30.44 -2.08 3.36
N HIS A 318 -30.87 -2.24 4.60
CA HIS A 318 -32.27 -2.55 4.92
C HIS A 318 -33.23 -1.44 4.43
N ARG A 319 -32.90 -0.19 4.74
CA ARG A 319 -33.75 0.96 4.29
C ARG A 319 -33.80 1.07 2.76
N ILE A 320 -32.66 0.89 2.07
CA ILE A 320 -32.61 0.89 0.60
C ILE A 320 -33.49 -0.24 0.04
N SER A 321 -33.39 -1.44 0.60
CA SER A 321 -34.20 -2.59 0.17
C SER A 321 -35.70 -2.37 0.36
N GLU A 322 -36.12 -1.77 1.47
CA GLU A 322 -37.53 -1.42 1.71
C GLU A 322 -37.99 -0.35 0.71
N ALA A 323 -37.23 0.72 0.52
CA ALA A 323 -37.60 1.82 -0.38
C ALA A 323 -37.77 1.37 -1.84
N HIS A 324 -36.97 0.38 -2.28
CA HIS A 324 -37.02 -0.15 -3.66
C HIS A 324 -37.80 -1.47 -3.80
N ASN A 325 -38.55 -1.90 -2.77
CA ASN A 325 -39.31 -3.16 -2.79
C ASN A 325 -38.50 -4.40 -3.18
N ILE A 326 -37.24 -4.45 -2.78
CA ILE A 326 -36.33 -5.56 -3.08
C ILE A 326 -36.66 -6.75 -2.16
N HIS A 327 -37.59 -7.60 -2.56
CA HIS A 327 -38.09 -8.73 -1.77
C HIS A 327 -37.40 -10.05 -2.11
N SER A 328 -36.06 -10.09 -2.05
CA SER A 328 -35.32 -11.34 -2.19
C SER A 328 -35.30 -12.10 -0.86
N ARG A 329 -35.99 -13.27 -0.79
CA ARG A 329 -35.93 -14.14 0.39
C ARG A 329 -34.50 -14.58 0.72
N THR A 330 -33.69 -14.80 -0.29
CA THR A 330 -32.25 -15.19 -0.13
C THR A 330 -31.44 -14.05 0.46
N PHE A 331 -31.65 -12.81 -0.01
CA PHE A 331 -31.03 -11.63 0.54
C PHE A 331 -31.40 -11.45 2.02
N TRP A 332 -32.67 -11.51 2.37
CA TRP A 332 -33.13 -11.37 3.75
C TRP A 332 -32.66 -12.45 4.69
N LYS A 333 -32.53 -13.70 4.20
CA LYS A 333 -31.99 -14.81 4.99
C LYS A 333 -30.50 -14.59 5.28
N ALA A 334 -29.70 -14.21 4.29
CA ALA A 334 -28.29 -13.87 4.46
C ALA A 334 -28.09 -12.62 5.35
N PHE A 335 -28.92 -11.60 5.17
CA PHE A 335 -28.94 -10.38 5.96
C PHE A 335 -29.24 -10.66 7.44
N ARG A 336 -30.29 -11.41 7.76
CA ARG A 336 -30.62 -11.83 9.14
C ARG A 336 -29.48 -12.62 9.77
N ALA A 337 -28.92 -13.59 9.07
CA ALA A 337 -27.79 -14.38 9.56
C ALA A 337 -26.55 -13.52 9.84
N ALA A 338 -26.29 -12.49 9.01
CA ALA A 338 -25.22 -11.54 9.24
C ALA A 338 -25.51 -10.62 10.45
N LEU A 339 -26.76 -10.16 10.59
CA LEU A 339 -27.20 -9.32 11.70
C LEU A 339 -27.15 -10.07 13.03
N GLU A 340 -27.60 -11.32 13.05
CA GLU A 340 -27.53 -12.21 14.22
C GLU A 340 -26.09 -12.45 14.66
N LYS A 341 -25.18 -12.72 13.72
CA LYS A 341 -23.76 -12.85 14.03
C LYS A 341 -23.15 -11.58 14.61
N VAL A 342 -23.52 -10.41 14.09
CA VAL A 342 -23.06 -9.11 14.61
C VAL A 342 -23.67 -8.84 15.98
N LEU A 343 -24.91 -9.22 16.23
CA LEU A 343 -25.57 -9.09 17.53
C LEU A 343 -25.02 -10.07 18.57
N PHE A 344 -24.65 -11.31 18.17
CA PHE A 344 -24.05 -12.30 19.07
C PHE A 344 -22.61 -11.94 19.50
N ILE A 345 -21.85 -11.24 18.67
CA ILE A 345 -20.52 -10.73 19.05
C ILE A 345 -20.62 -9.55 20.03
N SER A 346 -21.76 -8.86 20.08
CA SER A 346 -21.99 -7.68 20.92
C SER A 346 -22.22 -7.94 22.41
N PRO A 347 -22.85 -9.03 22.89
CA PRO A 347 -23.12 -9.22 24.33
C PRO A 347 -21.88 -9.46 25.19
N THR A 348 -20.76 -9.87 24.59
CA THR A 348 -19.51 -10.11 25.33
C THR A 348 -18.58 -8.89 25.38
N LEU A 349 -18.90 -7.83 24.64
CA LEU A 349 -18.27 -6.52 24.78
C LEU A 349 -19.13 -5.71 25.73
N GLY A 350 -18.91 -5.88 27.05
CA GLY A 350 -19.61 -5.12 28.07
C GLY A 350 -19.70 -3.63 27.73
N LEU A 351 -20.85 -3.23 27.25
CA LEU A 351 -21.35 -1.88 27.24
C LEU A 351 -22.11 -1.70 28.56
N SER A 352 -21.36 -1.46 29.63
CA SER A 352 -21.87 -0.79 30.83
C SER A 352 -21.35 0.63 30.81
#